data_15896da05021774c8af60ad5dbc1745d
#
_entry.id   15896da05021774c8af60ad5dbc1745d
#
_cell.length_a   1.000
_cell.length_b   1.000
_cell.length_c   1.000
_cell.angle_alpha   90.00
_cell.angle_beta   90.00
_cell.angle_gamma   90.00
#
_symmetry.space_group_name_H-M   'P 1'
#
loop_
_entity.id
_entity.type
_entity.pdbx_description
1 polymer ?
#
loop_
_entity_poly.entity_id
_entity_poly.type
_entity_poly.pdbx_seq_one_letter_code
_entity_poly.pdbx_strand_id
1 'polypeptide(L)'
;MNYFPLFADLTGRPVLVVGGGSVAARKVGLLLKANAQVRIVARQLNEELSELERQNKVLWIAKEFNAEQMRTVMLVIAATNDEVLNHRIFHLAESQHKLVNVVDDQPHCGFIFPSIIDRNPIQIAISSGGKAPVLARLLREKLEALLPQHLGKIAEISGKWRDQVKAKLASVTERRRFWEKMFSGRFASLVKNQQEAQAEEELAEQLENNYQGGFVSLVGAGPGDAGLLT
;
A
#
# COMPACT_ATOMS: atom_id res chain seq x y z
N MET A 1 9.10 11.24 -15.04
CA MET A 1 8.25 10.25 -14.35
C MET A 1 6.87 10.30 -14.99
N ASN A 2 6.37 9.19 -15.55
CA ASN A 2 5.10 9.18 -16.30
C ASN A 2 3.87 9.04 -15.38
N TYR A 3 4.03 8.43 -14.22
CA TYR A 3 2.98 8.30 -13.20
C TYR A 3 3.50 8.80 -11.87
N PHE A 4 2.69 9.56 -11.15
CA PHE A 4 2.99 9.97 -9.79
C PHE A 4 2.52 8.87 -8.83
N PRO A 5 3.41 8.28 -8.01
CA PRO A 5 3.01 7.27 -7.04
C PRO A 5 2.25 7.93 -5.89
N LEU A 6 1.07 7.39 -5.59
CA LEU A 6 0.27 7.80 -4.44
C LEU A 6 -0.38 6.58 -3.78
N PHE A 7 -0.61 6.66 -2.48
CA PHE A 7 -1.42 5.72 -1.72
C PHE A 7 -2.74 6.39 -1.39
N ALA A 8 -3.83 5.89 -1.97
CA ALA A 8 -5.16 6.44 -1.76
C ALA A 8 -5.85 5.75 -0.58
N ASP A 9 -6.37 6.52 0.35
CA ASP A 9 -7.27 5.99 1.38
C ASP A 9 -8.66 5.78 0.77
N LEU A 10 -9.04 4.53 0.60
CA LEU A 10 -10.34 4.12 0.07
C LEU A 10 -11.32 3.66 1.16
N THR A 11 -10.93 3.74 2.43
CA THR A 11 -11.75 3.26 3.55
C THR A 11 -13.12 3.94 3.55
N GLY A 12 -14.18 3.14 3.38
CA GLY A 12 -15.56 3.62 3.30
C GLY A 12 -15.89 4.49 2.07
N ARG A 13 -14.97 4.66 1.12
CA ARG A 13 -15.19 5.48 -0.06
C ARG A 13 -15.83 4.68 -1.19
N PRO A 14 -16.86 5.21 -1.84
CA PRO A 14 -17.52 4.53 -2.95
C PRO A 14 -16.63 4.49 -4.19
N VAL A 15 -16.53 3.32 -4.80
CA VAL A 15 -15.80 3.03 -6.04
C VAL A 15 -16.75 2.33 -7.01
N LEU A 16 -16.74 2.73 -8.27
CA LEU A 16 -17.55 2.12 -9.31
C LEU A 16 -16.72 1.14 -10.14
N VAL A 17 -17.22 -0.06 -10.30
CA VAL A 17 -16.70 -1.07 -11.23
C VAL A 17 -17.75 -1.38 -12.26
N VAL A 18 -17.46 -1.11 -13.54
CA VAL A 18 -18.33 -1.45 -14.66
C VAL A 18 -17.77 -2.69 -15.33
N GLY A 19 -18.47 -3.79 -15.19
CA GLY A 19 -18.08 -5.14 -15.61
C GLY A 19 -18.33 -6.18 -14.52
N GLY A 20 -18.65 -7.40 -14.92
CA GLY A 20 -19.02 -8.50 -14.00
C GLY A 20 -18.19 -9.78 -14.22
N GLY A 21 -17.15 -9.74 -15.03
CA GLY A 21 -16.29 -10.88 -15.34
C GLY A 21 -15.13 -11.09 -14.37
N SER A 22 -14.26 -12.06 -14.68
CA SER A 22 -13.10 -12.42 -13.85
C SER A 22 -12.09 -11.28 -13.68
N VAL A 23 -11.94 -10.42 -14.68
CA VAL A 23 -11.05 -9.26 -14.58
C VAL A 23 -11.59 -8.24 -13.59
N ALA A 24 -12.90 -7.95 -13.64
CA ALA A 24 -13.58 -7.11 -12.66
C ALA A 24 -13.44 -7.70 -11.24
N ALA A 25 -13.66 -9.01 -11.07
CA ALA A 25 -13.54 -9.68 -9.77
C ALA A 25 -12.16 -9.50 -9.14
N ARG A 26 -11.08 -9.67 -9.91
CA ARG A 26 -9.71 -9.43 -9.43
C ARG A 26 -9.49 -7.98 -8.94
N LYS A 27 -10.06 -6.98 -9.65
CA LYS A 27 -9.98 -5.58 -9.23
C LYS A 27 -10.80 -5.32 -7.98
N VAL A 28 -12.01 -5.87 -7.93
CA VAL A 28 -12.88 -5.82 -6.74
C VAL A 28 -12.17 -6.39 -5.52
N GLY A 29 -11.51 -7.54 -5.63
CA GLY A 29 -10.73 -8.13 -4.54
C GLY A 29 -9.65 -7.19 -3.97
N LEU A 30 -8.96 -6.41 -4.81
CA LEU A 30 -7.98 -5.41 -4.35
C LEU A 30 -8.65 -4.23 -3.66
N LEU A 31 -9.79 -3.75 -4.19
CA LEU A 31 -10.54 -2.65 -3.60
C LEU A 31 -11.13 -3.01 -2.24
N LEU A 32 -11.61 -4.24 -2.07
CA LEU A 32 -12.11 -4.74 -0.79
C LEU A 32 -11.00 -4.83 0.27
N LYS A 33 -9.79 -5.22 -0.11
CA LYS A 33 -8.62 -5.18 0.79
C LYS A 33 -8.30 -3.77 1.28
N ALA A 34 -8.63 -2.75 0.47
CA ALA A 34 -8.49 -1.34 0.83
C ALA A 34 -9.75 -0.77 1.52
N ASN A 35 -10.69 -1.63 1.96
CA ASN A 35 -11.95 -1.27 2.62
C ASN A 35 -12.83 -0.30 1.81
N ALA A 36 -12.76 -0.34 0.48
CA ALA A 36 -13.61 0.46 -0.39
C ALA A 36 -15.06 -0.04 -0.38
N GLN A 37 -16.02 0.89 -0.55
CA GLN A 37 -17.41 0.54 -0.85
C GLN A 37 -17.57 0.29 -2.34
N VAL A 38 -17.48 -0.96 -2.75
CA VAL A 38 -17.53 -1.32 -4.18
C VAL A 38 -18.96 -1.39 -4.67
N ARG A 39 -19.26 -0.59 -5.71
CA ARG A 39 -20.52 -0.60 -6.46
C ARG A 39 -20.25 -1.20 -7.83
N ILE A 40 -21.06 -2.15 -8.25
CA ILE A 40 -20.90 -2.87 -9.52
C ILE A 40 -22.05 -2.56 -10.44
N VAL A 41 -21.70 -2.29 -11.69
CA VAL A 41 -22.65 -2.22 -12.82
C VAL A 41 -22.26 -3.29 -13.83
N ALA A 42 -23.12 -4.26 -14.05
CA ALA A 42 -22.87 -5.35 -14.98
C ALA A 42 -24.17 -6.03 -15.40
N ARG A 43 -24.26 -6.52 -16.63
CA ARG A 43 -25.42 -7.32 -17.07
C ARG A 43 -25.58 -8.60 -16.29
N GLN A 44 -24.43 -9.21 -15.95
CA GLN A 44 -24.34 -10.45 -15.17
C GLN A 44 -23.08 -10.39 -14.29
N LEU A 45 -23.10 -11.02 -13.15
CA LEU A 45 -21.94 -11.24 -12.28
C LEU A 45 -21.43 -12.66 -12.48
N ASN A 46 -20.11 -12.84 -12.45
CA ASN A 46 -19.52 -14.16 -12.34
C ASN A 46 -19.80 -14.75 -10.94
N GLU A 47 -19.43 -16.01 -10.72
CA GLU A 47 -19.68 -16.71 -9.47
C GLU A 47 -19.04 -16.03 -8.25
N GLU A 48 -17.79 -15.57 -8.39
CA GLU A 48 -17.04 -14.87 -7.33
C GLU A 48 -17.74 -13.56 -6.91
N LEU A 49 -18.13 -12.73 -7.87
CA LEU A 49 -18.82 -11.45 -7.60
C LEU A 49 -20.25 -11.70 -7.05
N SER A 50 -20.92 -12.73 -7.51
CA SER A 50 -22.24 -13.12 -7.01
C SER A 50 -22.18 -13.57 -5.56
N GLU A 51 -21.10 -14.26 -5.15
CA GLU A 51 -20.88 -14.64 -3.76
C GLU A 51 -20.56 -13.41 -2.89
N LEU A 52 -19.73 -12.48 -3.39
CA LEU A 52 -19.45 -11.23 -2.67
C LEU A 52 -20.69 -10.35 -2.50
N GLU A 53 -21.58 -10.35 -3.48
CA GLU A 53 -22.87 -9.64 -3.41
C GLU A 53 -23.79 -10.28 -2.36
N ARG A 54 -23.94 -11.60 -2.35
CA ARG A 54 -24.72 -12.33 -1.33
C ARG A 54 -24.19 -12.08 0.10
N GLN A 55 -22.88 -11.89 0.24
CA GLN A 55 -22.24 -11.54 1.51
C GLN A 55 -22.32 -10.04 1.85
N ASN A 56 -23.03 -9.24 1.05
CA ASN A 56 -23.11 -7.78 1.18
C ASN A 56 -21.74 -7.07 1.19
N LYS A 57 -20.71 -7.68 0.60
CA LYS A 57 -19.37 -7.07 0.47
C LYS A 57 -19.28 -6.11 -0.71
N VAL A 58 -20.15 -6.25 -1.69
CA VAL A 58 -20.27 -5.38 -2.85
C VAL A 58 -21.73 -5.06 -3.10
N LEU A 59 -22.00 -3.96 -3.79
CA LEU A 59 -23.35 -3.55 -4.17
C LEU A 59 -23.53 -3.64 -5.68
N TRP A 60 -24.34 -4.57 -6.16
CA TRP A 60 -24.76 -4.62 -7.57
C TRP A 60 -25.90 -3.63 -7.80
N ILE A 61 -25.56 -2.44 -8.30
CA ILE A 61 -26.48 -1.29 -8.34
C ILE A 61 -27.32 -1.21 -9.62
N ALA A 62 -26.84 -1.79 -10.74
CA ALA A 62 -27.56 -1.76 -12.02
C ALA A 62 -27.01 -2.79 -13.01
N LYS A 63 -27.81 -3.13 -14.03
CA LYS A 63 -27.40 -3.94 -15.17
C LYS A 63 -26.72 -3.14 -16.27
N GLU A 64 -27.05 -1.86 -16.40
CA GLU A 64 -26.55 -0.97 -17.42
C GLU A 64 -25.94 0.29 -16.81
N PHE A 65 -24.87 0.76 -17.45
CA PHE A 65 -24.15 1.95 -17.02
C PHE A 65 -24.91 3.23 -17.44
N ASN A 66 -25.00 4.18 -16.49
CA ASN A 66 -25.38 5.56 -16.76
C ASN A 66 -24.44 6.54 -16.03
N ALA A 67 -24.36 7.78 -16.50
CA ALA A 67 -23.44 8.81 -15.98
C ALA A 67 -23.70 9.18 -14.51
N GLU A 68 -24.95 9.10 -14.04
CA GLU A 68 -25.34 9.45 -12.67
C GLU A 68 -24.67 8.55 -11.61
N GLN A 69 -24.39 7.30 -11.98
CA GLN A 69 -23.71 6.34 -11.08
C GLN A 69 -22.28 6.76 -10.72
N MET A 70 -21.69 7.65 -11.50
CA MET A 70 -20.34 8.17 -11.26
C MET A 70 -20.32 9.37 -10.30
N ARG A 71 -21.42 10.06 -10.06
CA ARG A 71 -21.43 11.35 -9.35
C ARG A 71 -20.78 11.30 -7.97
N THR A 72 -21.05 10.24 -7.22
CA THR A 72 -20.63 10.11 -5.81
C THR A 72 -19.41 9.21 -5.60
N VAL A 73 -18.79 8.68 -6.67
CA VAL A 73 -17.67 7.76 -6.53
C VAL A 73 -16.33 8.48 -6.63
N MET A 74 -15.33 7.96 -5.94
CA MET A 74 -13.97 8.50 -5.95
C MET A 74 -13.20 8.08 -7.19
N LEU A 75 -13.34 6.83 -7.63
CA LEU A 75 -12.68 6.30 -8.81
C LEU A 75 -13.57 5.31 -9.55
N VAL A 76 -13.24 5.07 -10.81
CA VAL A 76 -14.01 4.21 -11.73
C VAL A 76 -13.09 3.19 -12.38
N ILE A 77 -13.57 1.96 -12.49
CA ILE A 77 -12.91 0.89 -13.24
C ILE A 77 -13.86 0.43 -14.34
N ALA A 78 -13.40 0.54 -15.60
CA ALA A 78 -14.08 0.00 -16.78
C ALA A 78 -13.43 -1.34 -17.14
N ALA A 79 -14.16 -2.44 -16.93
CA ALA A 79 -13.70 -3.80 -17.14
C ALA A 79 -14.75 -4.61 -17.92
N THR A 80 -15.28 -4.01 -19.00
CA THR A 80 -16.24 -4.67 -19.90
C THR A 80 -15.55 -5.13 -21.19
N ASN A 81 -16.20 -6.01 -21.95
CA ASN A 81 -15.76 -6.39 -23.30
C ASN A 81 -16.25 -5.40 -24.37
N ASP A 82 -16.98 -4.36 -23.97
CA ASP A 82 -17.51 -3.31 -24.85
C ASP A 82 -16.55 -2.11 -24.82
N GLU A 83 -15.68 -2.01 -25.83
CA GLU A 83 -14.69 -0.93 -25.97
C GLU A 83 -15.36 0.44 -26.09
N VAL A 84 -16.49 0.54 -26.78
CA VAL A 84 -17.22 1.81 -26.94
C VAL A 84 -17.73 2.30 -25.59
N LEU A 85 -18.28 1.38 -24.78
CA LEU A 85 -18.71 1.71 -23.44
C LEU A 85 -17.51 2.10 -22.56
N ASN A 86 -16.40 1.36 -22.62
CA ASN A 86 -15.20 1.65 -21.84
C ASN A 86 -14.64 3.05 -22.16
N HIS A 87 -14.54 3.42 -23.42
CA HIS A 87 -14.12 4.77 -23.84
C HIS A 87 -15.10 5.85 -23.40
N ARG A 88 -16.41 5.59 -23.51
CA ARG A 88 -17.42 6.50 -22.97
C ARG A 88 -17.27 6.74 -21.48
N ILE A 89 -17.01 5.69 -20.69
CA ILE A 89 -16.76 5.79 -19.25
C ILE A 89 -15.51 6.63 -18.99
N PHE A 90 -14.43 6.41 -19.76
CA PHE A 90 -13.19 7.19 -19.65
C PHE A 90 -13.46 8.68 -19.87
N HIS A 91 -14.07 9.08 -20.97
CA HIS A 91 -14.33 10.50 -21.26
C HIS A 91 -15.25 11.16 -20.22
N LEU A 92 -16.25 10.42 -19.72
CA LEU A 92 -17.10 10.93 -18.63
C LEU A 92 -16.34 11.10 -17.33
N ALA A 93 -15.43 10.16 -16.98
CA ALA A 93 -14.60 10.26 -15.81
C ALA A 93 -13.64 11.44 -15.88
N GLU A 94 -12.95 11.61 -17.01
CA GLU A 94 -12.05 12.74 -17.29
C GLU A 94 -12.80 14.08 -17.16
N SER A 95 -13.98 14.20 -17.76
CA SER A 95 -14.80 15.44 -17.67
C SER A 95 -15.23 15.79 -16.23
N GLN A 96 -15.27 14.80 -15.33
CA GLN A 96 -15.61 14.96 -13.92
C GLN A 96 -14.38 14.94 -13.01
N HIS A 97 -13.16 14.97 -13.56
CA HIS A 97 -11.89 14.91 -12.83
C HIS A 97 -11.79 13.69 -11.90
N LYS A 98 -12.31 12.55 -12.32
CA LYS A 98 -12.26 11.30 -11.57
C LYS A 98 -11.13 10.41 -12.04
N LEU A 99 -10.51 9.71 -11.11
CA LEU A 99 -9.55 8.67 -11.46
C LEU A 99 -10.26 7.52 -12.17
N VAL A 100 -9.78 7.14 -13.34
CA VAL A 100 -10.34 6.06 -14.15
C VAL A 100 -9.27 5.07 -14.58
N ASN A 101 -9.62 3.79 -14.58
CA ASN A 101 -8.79 2.73 -15.14
C ASN A 101 -9.64 1.92 -16.12
N VAL A 102 -9.26 1.98 -17.39
CA VAL A 102 -9.81 1.10 -18.43
C VAL A 102 -8.90 -0.11 -18.52
N VAL A 103 -9.45 -1.29 -18.28
CA VAL A 103 -8.66 -2.52 -18.25
C VAL A 103 -8.13 -2.85 -19.63
N ASP A 104 -6.83 -3.20 -19.70
CA ASP A 104 -6.08 -3.55 -20.90
C ASP A 104 -5.97 -2.41 -21.95
N ASP A 105 -6.30 -1.17 -21.56
CA ASP A 105 -6.24 0.03 -22.40
C ASP A 105 -5.47 1.16 -21.67
N GLN A 106 -4.14 1.10 -21.72
CA GLN A 106 -3.27 2.03 -21.00
C GLN A 106 -3.47 3.52 -21.38
N PRO A 107 -3.68 3.92 -22.65
CA PRO A 107 -3.96 5.31 -23.00
C PRO A 107 -5.19 5.90 -22.32
N HIS A 108 -6.16 5.07 -21.96
CA HIS A 108 -7.40 5.46 -21.28
C HIS A 108 -7.35 5.16 -19.77
N CYS A 109 -6.17 5.33 -19.15
CA CYS A 109 -5.98 5.13 -17.71
C CYS A 109 -5.44 6.39 -17.04
N GLY A 110 -6.25 7.04 -16.20
CA GLY A 110 -5.82 8.11 -15.30
C GLY A 110 -4.96 7.57 -14.13
N PHE A 111 -5.05 6.28 -13.81
CA PHE A 111 -4.20 5.58 -12.86
C PHE A 111 -3.99 4.12 -13.26
N ILE A 112 -2.97 3.49 -12.69
CA ILE A 112 -2.65 2.08 -12.93
C ILE A 112 -2.62 1.29 -11.62
N PHE A 113 -2.92 -0.01 -11.71
CA PHE A 113 -2.75 -0.93 -10.58
C PHE A 113 -1.31 -1.43 -10.54
N PRO A 114 -0.55 -1.17 -9.46
CA PRO A 114 0.80 -1.68 -9.30
C PRO A 114 0.81 -3.15 -8.87
N SER A 115 1.98 -3.79 -8.92
CA SER A 115 2.25 -5.00 -8.16
C SER A 115 2.46 -4.62 -6.70
N ILE A 116 1.71 -5.24 -5.76
CA ILE A 116 1.69 -4.84 -4.35
C ILE A 116 2.31 -5.93 -3.50
N ILE A 117 3.17 -5.53 -2.55
CA ILE A 117 3.57 -6.32 -1.39
C ILE A 117 2.89 -5.68 -0.19
N ASP A 118 2.07 -6.46 0.49
CA ASP A 118 1.33 -6.01 1.65
C ASP A 118 1.88 -6.68 2.91
N ARG A 119 2.35 -5.86 3.85
CA ARG A 119 2.79 -6.21 5.20
C ARG A 119 2.12 -5.27 6.20
N ASN A 120 0.83 -5.01 6.00
CA ASN A 120 0.03 -4.00 6.72
C ASN A 120 0.59 -3.67 8.12
N PRO A 121 0.86 -2.40 8.44
CA PRO A 121 0.58 -1.18 7.64
C PRO A 121 1.65 -0.81 6.60
N ILE A 122 2.72 -1.61 6.45
CA ILE A 122 3.73 -1.36 5.42
C ILE A 122 3.24 -1.89 4.08
N GLN A 123 3.25 -1.05 3.06
CA GLN A 123 2.89 -1.40 1.70
C GLN A 123 3.98 -0.96 0.73
N ILE A 124 4.29 -1.80 -0.25
CA ILE A 124 5.23 -1.49 -1.33
C ILE A 124 4.50 -1.69 -2.66
N ALA A 125 4.50 -0.64 -3.47
CA ALA A 125 3.89 -0.65 -4.79
C ALA A 125 4.97 -0.56 -5.87
N ILE A 126 4.94 -1.48 -6.84
CA ILE A 126 5.93 -1.59 -7.91
C ILE A 126 5.22 -1.45 -9.24
N SER A 127 5.68 -0.51 -10.07
CA SER A 127 5.14 -0.29 -11.40
C SER A 127 6.24 -0.14 -12.43
N SER A 128 6.02 -0.67 -13.63
CA SER A 128 6.82 -0.42 -14.82
C SER A 128 6.15 0.62 -15.75
N GLY A 129 5.07 1.27 -15.30
CA GLY A 129 4.26 2.15 -16.15
C GLY A 129 3.59 1.41 -17.31
N GLY A 130 3.22 0.14 -17.12
CA GLY A 130 2.61 -0.71 -18.16
C GLY A 130 3.60 -1.31 -19.16
N LYS A 131 4.87 -0.87 -19.19
CA LYS A 131 5.84 -1.28 -20.22
C LYS A 131 6.41 -2.69 -20.04
N ALA A 132 6.53 -3.17 -18.78
CA ALA A 132 7.15 -4.46 -18.50
C ALA A 132 6.48 -5.14 -17.28
N PRO A 133 5.24 -5.62 -17.39
CA PRO A 133 4.49 -6.20 -16.27
C PRO A 133 5.17 -7.44 -15.69
N VAL A 134 5.85 -8.24 -16.52
CA VAL A 134 6.62 -9.40 -16.05
C VAL A 134 7.80 -8.97 -15.17
N LEU A 135 8.52 -7.90 -15.55
CA LEU A 135 9.62 -7.37 -14.75
C LEU A 135 9.11 -6.83 -13.39
N ALA A 136 7.99 -6.11 -13.38
CA ALA A 136 7.36 -5.64 -12.14
C ALA A 136 6.98 -6.81 -11.22
N ARG A 137 6.46 -7.92 -11.78
CA ARG A 137 6.16 -9.15 -11.04
C ARG A 137 7.41 -9.78 -10.46
N LEU A 138 8.48 -9.95 -11.25
CA LEU A 138 9.74 -10.54 -10.78
C LEU A 138 10.40 -9.69 -9.69
N LEU A 139 10.34 -8.35 -9.81
CA LEU A 139 10.81 -7.45 -8.75
C LEU A 139 9.99 -7.61 -7.48
N ARG A 140 8.66 -7.72 -7.59
CA ARG A 140 7.80 -8.01 -6.45
C ARG A 140 8.20 -9.30 -5.75
N GLU A 141 8.36 -10.39 -6.49
CA GLU A 141 8.75 -11.71 -5.95
C GLU A 141 10.11 -11.64 -5.21
N LYS A 142 11.11 -10.99 -5.80
CA LYS A 142 12.43 -10.81 -5.17
C LYS A 142 12.35 -9.97 -3.89
N LEU A 143 11.64 -8.84 -3.92
CA LEU A 143 11.47 -7.99 -2.73
C LEU A 143 10.65 -8.70 -1.66
N GLU A 144 9.61 -9.44 -2.03
CA GLU A 144 8.78 -10.19 -1.09
C GLU A 144 9.56 -11.26 -0.33
N ALA A 145 10.55 -11.89 -0.98
CA ALA A 145 11.45 -12.85 -0.33
C ALA A 145 12.43 -12.19 0.67
N LEU A 146 12.76 -10.91 0.47
CA LEU A 146 13.65 -10.15 1.35
C LEU A 146 12.92 -9.51 2.53
N LEU A 147 11.61 -9.27 2.41
CA LEU A 147 10.82 -8.54 3.38
C LEU A 147 10.10 -9.51 4.34
N PRO A 148 10.54 -9.58 5.61
CA PRO A 148 9.94 -10.50 6.56
C PRO A 148 8.48 -10.15 6.87
N GLN A 149 7.70 -11.18 7.23
CA GLN A 149 6.27 -11.03 7.53
C GLN A 149 6.01 -10.14 8.76
N HIS A 150 6.93 -10.14 9.73
CA HIS A 150 6.78 -9.39 10.98
C HIS A 150 7.02 -7.87 10.85
N LEU A 151 7.39 -7.36 9.66
CA LEU A 151 7.57 -5.92 9.43
C LEU A 151 6.31 -5.10 9.76
N GLY A 152 5.13 -5.63 9.42
CA GLY A 152 3.87 -4.98 9.75
C GLY A 152 3.68 -4.82 11.25
N LYS A 153 3.99 -5.87 12.02
CA LYS A 153 3.89 -5.82 13.48
C LYS A 153 4.89 -4.84 14.10
N ILE A 154 6.11 -4.77 13.59
CA ILE A 154 7.09 -3.74 13.99
C ILE A 154 6.50 -2.34 13.78
N ALA A 155 5.91 -2.07 12.62
CA ALA A 155 5.33 -0.77 12.32
C ALA A 155 4.09 -0.47 13.19
N GLU A 156 3.24 -1.48 13.46
CA GLU A 156 2.07 -1.36 14.33
C GLU A 156 2.47 -0.95 15.76
N ILE A 157 3.40 -1.69 16.38
CA ILE A 157 3.88 -1.40 17.73
C ILE A 157 4.55 -0.03 17.76
N SER A 158 5.41 0.27 16.79
CA SER A 158 6.07 1.57 16.70
C SER A 158 5.08 2.73 16.55
N GLY A 159 3.98 2.52 15.84
CA GLY A 159 2.89 3.47 15.72
C GLY A 159 2.22 3.78 17.06
N LYS A 160 1.95 2.77 17.87
CA LYS A 160 1.38 2.93 19.22
C LYS A 160 2.31 3.74 20.14
N TRP A 161 3.61 3.55 20.03
CA TRP A 161 4.62 4.21 20.87
C TRP A 161 5.05 5.59 20.37
N ARG A 162 4.62 5.98 19.18
CA ARG A 162 5.07 7.22 18.51
C ARG A 162 4.91 8.47 19.35
N ASP A 163 3.76 8.65 19.99
CA ASP A 163 3.47 9.85 20.77
C ASP A 163 4.25 9.89 22.08
N GLN A 164 4.46 8.74 22.74
CA GLN A 164 5.30 8.61 23.92
C GLN A 164 6.76 8.95 23.61
N VAL A 165 7.30 8.40 22.50
CA VAL A 165 8.65 8.71 22.02
C VAL A 165 8.79 10.19 21.68
N LYS A 166 7.75 10.79 21.05
CA LYS A 166 7.72 12.22 20.73
C LYS A 166 7.69 13.11 21.97
N ALA A 167 7.00 12.69 23.01
CA ALA A 167 6.92 13.42 24.27
C ALA A 167 8.26 13.38 25.06
N LYS A 168 8.96 12.24 25.01
CA LYS A 168 10.21 12.02 25.77
C LYS A 168 11.45 12.57 25.03
N LEU A 169 11.50 12.40 23.71
CA LEU A 169 12.62 12.82 22.87
C LEU A 169 12.26 14.07 22.06
N ALA A 170 12.82 15.21 22.44
CA ALA A 170 12.41 16.50 21.89
C ALA A 170 12.85 16.67 20.42
N SER A 171 14.08 16.23 20.05
CA SER A 171 14.61 16.44 18.72
C SER A 171 14.23 15.35 17.71
N VAL A 172 14.08 15.74 16.45
CA VAL A 172 13.82 14.81 15.33
C VAL A 172 14.99 13.82 15.19
N THR A 173 16.22 14.28 15.41
CA THR A 173 17.44 13.48 15.29
C THR A 173 17.50 12.38 16.36
N GLU A 174 17.15 12.71 17.61
CA GLU A 174 17.09 11.72 18.70
C GLU A 174 16.04 10.65 18.41
N ARG A 175 14.83 11.06 17.99
CA ARG A 175 13.77 10.14 17.62
C ARG A 175 14.16 9.20 16.48
N ARG A 176 14.82 9.74 15.44
CA ARG A 176 15.33 8.93 14.33
C ARG A 176 16.33 7.89 14.82
N ARG A 177 17.35 8.29 15.59
CA ARG A 177 18.37 7.38 16.14
C ARG A 177 17.77 6.32 17.06
N PHE A 178 16.80 6.71 17.87
CA PHE A 178 16.07 5.77 18.73
C PHE A 178 15.41 4.67 17.88
N TRP A 179 14.62 5.04 16.86
CA TRP A 179 13.96 4.06 16.01
C TRP A 179 14.93 3.23 15.16
N GLU A 180 16.00 3.81 14.63
CA GLU A 180 17.04 3.08 13.91
C GLU A 180 17.66 1.99 14.79
N LYS A 181 17.94 2.29 16.06
CA LYS A 181 18.43 1.31 17.04
C LYS A 181 17.40 0.23 17.33
N MET A 182 16.16 0.61 17.57
CA MET A 182 15.08 -0.36 17.85
C MET A 182 14.89 -1.33 16.68
N PHE A 183 14.82 -0.83 15.46
CA PHE A 183 14.60 -1.64 14.27
C PHE A 183 15.75 -2.58 13.90
N SER A 184 16.97 -2.28 14.34
CA SER A 184 18.15 -3.13 14.14
C SER A 184 18.54 -3.95 15.38
N GLY A 185 17.86 -3.77 16.52
CA GLY A 185 18.21 -4.32 17.81
C GLY A 185 17.29 -5.43 18.33
N ARG A 186 17.30 -5.56 19.67
CA ARG A 186 16.57 -6.58 20.41
C ARG A 186 15.06 -6.48 20.20
N PHE A 187 14.49 -5.27 20.13
CA PHE A 187 13.09 -5.04 19.84
C PHE A 187 12.61 -5.78 18.58
N ALA A 188 13.30 -5.58 17.45
CA ALA A 188 12.95 -6.24 16.19
C ALA A 188 13.06 -7.77 16.30
N SER A 189 14.06 -8.27 17.03
CA SER A 189 14.24 -9.71 17.28
C SER A 189 13.10 -10.30 18.14
N LEU A 190 12.63 -9.58 19.14
CA LEU A 190 11.49 -9.99 19.98
C LEU A 190 10.19 -10.05 19.18
N VAL A 191 9.93 -9.03 18.33
CA VAL A 191 8.76 -9.02 17.43
C VAL A 191 8.82 -10.18 16.44
N LYS A 192 10.00 -10.46 15.86
CA LYS A 192 10.22 -11.63 14.99
C LYS A 192 9.85 -12.93 15.67
N ASN A 193 10.14 -13.06 16.97
CA ASN A 193 9.86 -14.25 17.78
C ASN A 193 8.45 -14.23 18.39
N GLN A 194 7.56 -13.31 17.98
CA GLN A 194 6.19 -13.16 18.49
C GLN A 194 6.10 -12.85 20.00
N GLN A 195 7.15 -12.24 20.56
CA GLN A 195 7.25 -11.85 21.96
C GLN A 195 6.86 -10.37 22.14
N GLU A 196 5.60 -10.03 21.80
CA GLU A 196 5.14 -8.63 21.72
C GLU A 196 5.23 -7.89 23.05
N ALA A 197 4.84 -8.53 24.16
CA ALA A 197 4.91 -7.91 25.48
C ALA A 197 6.36 -7.52 25.84
N GLN A 198 7.30 -8.44 25.62
CA GLN A 198 8.72 -8.17 25.87
C GLN A 198 9.30 -7.13 24.91
N ALA A 199 8.79 -7.04 23.68
CA ALA A 199 9.16 -6.00 22.75
C ALA A 199 8.69 -4.61 23.21
N GLU A 200 7.48 -4.50 23.77
CA GLU A 200 6.98 -3.25 24.35
C GLU A 200 7.73 -2.87 25.64
N GLU A 201 8.10 -3.85 26.47
CA GLU A 201 8.98 -3.63 27.64
C GLU A 201 10.35 -3.09 27.23
N GLU A 202 10.98 -3.68 26.19
CA GLU A 202 12.25 -3.19 25.65
C GLU A 202 12.15 -1.73 25.16
N LEU A 203 11.03 -1.37 24.48
CA LEU A 203 10.79 0.03 24.08
C LEU A 203 10.69 0.95 25.30
N ALA A 204 9.98 0.55 26.34
CA ALA A 204 9.83 1.31 27.58
C ALA A 204 11.19 1.54 28.26
N GLU A 205 11.96 0.46 28.48
CA GLU A 205 13.27 0.52 29.09
C GLU A 205 14.25 1.42 28.33
N GLN A 206 14.30 1.28 27.00
CA GLN A 206 15.20 2.08 26.15
C GLN A 206 14.77 3.55 26.12
N LEU A 207 13.49 3.84 26.26
CA LEU A 207 12.97 5.20 26.31
C LEU A 207 13.19 5.86 27.68
N GLU A 208 13.10 5.08 28.79
CA GLU A 208 13.34 5.57 30.15
C GLU A 208 14.81 5.81 30.45
N ASN A 209 15.68 4.92 29.99
CA ASN A 209 17.13 4.98 30.26
C ASN A 209 17.84 6.12 29.52
N ASN A 210 17.12 7.19 29.13
CA ASN A 210 17.67 8.36 28.45
C ASN A 210 18.68 7.95 27.40
N TYR A 211 18.21 7.56 26.24
CA TYR A 211 19.03 7.10 25.13
C TYR A 211 20.26 8.01 24.92
N GLN A 212 21.33 7.78 25.67
CA GLN A 212 22.67 8.32 25.42
C GLN A 212 23.32 7.39 24.39
N GLY A 213 23.00 7.62 23.12
CA GLY A 213 23.63 6.90 22.03
C GLY A 213 25.10 7.29 21.93
N GLY A 214 25.97 6.52 22.53
CA GLY A 214 27.40 6.58 22.22
C GLY A 214 27.61 6.07 20.80
N PHE A 215 28.31 6.83 19.97
CA PHE A 215 28.74 6.41 18.64
C PHE A 215 30.20 5.98 18.74
N VAL A 216 30.51 4.71 18.44
CA VAL A 216 31.87 4.22 18.32
C VAL A 216 32.19 4.05 16.85
N SER A 217 33.01 4.89 16.30
CA SER A 217 33.61 4.70 14.97
C SER A 217 34.91 3.92 15.11
N LEU A 218 34.97 2.72 14.52
CA LEU A 218 36.21 2.03 14.28
C LEU A 218 36.84 2.64 13.01
N VAL A 219 37.82 3.50 13.19
CA VAL A 219 38.62 4.06 12.08
C VAL A 219 39.83 3.19 11.90
N GLY A 220 39.91 2.48 10.79
CA GLY A 220 41.14 1.78 10.37
C GLY A 220 42.17 2.81 9.92
N ALA A 221 43.10 3.14 10.80
CA ALA A 221 44.22 4.01 10.47
C ALA A 221 45.35 3.21 9.81
N GLY A 222 45.26 2.76 8.61
CA GLY A 222 46.32 2.03 7.88
C GLY A 222 47.75 2.04 8.46
N PRO A 223 48.72 1.38 7.91
CA PRO A 223 50.04 1.22 8.53
C PRO A 223 50.87 2.53 8.46
N GLY A 224 50.49 3.53 9.24
CA GLY A 224 51.46 4.50 9.73
C GLY A 224 51.55 5.89 9.11
N ASP A 225 50.64 6.38 8.29
CA ASP A 225 50.62 7.79 7.88
C ASP A 225 49.38 8.52 8.39
N ALA A 226 49.56 9.45 9.34
CA ALA A 226 48.52 10.27 9.93
C ALA A 226 47.80 11.17 8.90
N GLY A 227 48.38 11.42 7.72
CA GLY A 227 47.76 12.17 6.63
C GLY A 227 46.71 11.40 5.80
N LEU A 228 46.54 10.10 6.07
CA LEU A 228 45.55 9.26 5.41
C LEU A 228 44.21 9.16 6.17
N LEU A 229 44.04 9.84 7.29
CA LEU A 229 42.79 10.00 8.01
C LEU A 229 41.98 11.11 7.35
N THR A 230 40.88 10.74 6.66
CA THR A 230 39.91 11.66 6.08
C THR A 230 38.70 11.84 7.02
#